data_34cd61773953fe01ebc6dc954394b2e2
#
_entry.id   34cd61773953fe01ebc6dc954394b2e2
#
_cell.length_a   1.000
_cell.length_b   1.000
_cell.length_c   1.000
_cell.angle_alpha   90.00
_cell.angle_beta   90.00
_cell.angle_gamma   90.00
#
_symmetry.space_group_name_H-M   'P 1'
#
loop_
_entity.id
_entity.type
_entity.pdbx_description
1 polymer ?
#
loop_
_entity_poly.entity_id
_entity_poly.type
_entity_poly.pdbx_seq_one_letter_code
_entity_poly.pdbx_strand_id
1 'polypeptide(L)'
;MDNLQILMPAHNEDKSIEHQISKVHKILKNKIKFSFLICEDGSSDKTLVILKKLKKKYKIEIISKEIKQGYSKAVMSGMKKAKAKYLLIMDSDGQCDPREILKFWSRRNESDIICGWRIMRKDFLYRKFFSDFARFVYMIFFKVRLKDPSFAFTLIKRKVYKNLSNFSPSMPDGFFWEFNARAIYKGFKVKEIGI
;
A
#
# COMPACT_ATOMS: atom_id res chain seq x y z
N MET A 1 -2.30 -17.04 -15.44
CA MET A 1 -1.07 -16.77 -14.66
C MET A 1 -1.35 -15.69 -13.65
N ASP A 2 -0.86 -15.87 -12.42
CA ASP A 2 -0.96 -14.86 -11.37
C ASP A 2 -0.13 -13.62 -11.76
N ASN A 3 -0.71 -12.43 -11.61
CA ASN A 3 -0.04 -11.16 -11.86
C ASN A 3 -0.21 -10.23 -10.66
N LEU A 4 0.82 -9.43 -10.42
CA LEU A 4 0.91 -8.47 -9.35
C LEU A 4 0.87 -7.05 -9.91
N GLN A 5 0.11 -6.17 -9.30
CA GLN A 5 0.23 -4.73 -9.51
C GLN A 5 0.68 -4.08 -8.22
N ILE A 6 1.71 -3.24 -8.32
CA ILE A 6 2.28 -2.54 -7.16
C ILE A 6 1.77 -1.13 -7.21
N LEU A 7 0.90 -0.79 -6.27
CA LEU A 7 0.33 0.53 -6.11
C LEU A 7 1.20 1.33 -5.16
N MET A 8 1.68 2.47 -5.63
CA MET A 8 2.44 3.44 -4.84
C MET A 8 1.75 4.80 -4.92
N PRO A 9 1.17 5.31 -3.85
CA PRO A 9 0.84 6.73 -3.75
C PRO A 9 2.14 7.54 -3.69
N ALA A 10 2.17 8.69 -4.37
CA ALA A 10 3.35 9.54 -4.41
C ALA A 10 2.95 11.02 -4.38
N HIS A 11 3.58 11.80 -3.50
CA HIS A 11 3.44 13.25 -3.41
C HIS A 11 4.74 13.87 -2.92
N ASN A 12 5.41 14.65 -3.78
CA ASN A 12 6.71 15.27 -3.51
C ASN A 12 7.81 14.24 -3.13
N GLU A 13 7.99 13.26 -4.02
CA GLU A 13 8.91 12.13 -3.86
C GLU A 13 10.04 12.14 -4.91
N ASP A 14 10.44 13.30 -5.41
CA ASP A 14 11.43 13.41 -6.48
C ASP A 14 12.80 12.82 -6.10
N LYS A 15 13.13 12.75 -4.81
CA LYS A 15 14.39 12.19 -4.30
C LYS A 15 14.37 10.66 -4.13
N SER A 16 13.20 10.06 -3.96
CA SER A 16 13.04 8.64 -3.57
C SER A 16 12.46 7.77 -4.68
N ILE A 17 11.51 8.29 -5.46
CA ILE A 17 10.65 7.50 -6.36
C ILE A 17 11.41 6.73 -7.43
N GLU A 18 12.45 7.31 -8.05
CA GLU A 18 13.26 6.61 -9.07
C GLU A 18 14.02 5.45 -8.46
N HIS A 19 14.68 5.68 -7.32
CA HIS A 19 15.41 4.65 -6.61
C HIS A 19 14.49 3.50 -6.21
N GLN A 20 13.31 3.81 -5.64
CA GLN A 20 12.34 2.82 -5.17
C GLN A 20 11.81 1.96 -6.32
N ILE A 21 11.37 2.56 -7.43
CA ILE A 21 10.90 1.84 -8.61
C ILE A 21 12.01 0.94 -9.19
N SER A 22 13.22 1.48 -9.32
CA SER A 22 14.37 0.74 -9.85
C SER A 22 14.73 -0.46 -8.96
N LYS A 23 14.75 -0.28 -7.64
CA LYS A 23 15.05 -1.33 -6.65
C LYS A 23 14.00 -2.44 -6.68
N VAL A 24 12.71 -2.10 -6.69
CA VAL A 24 11.61 -3.06 -6.83
C VAL A 24 11.75 -3.83 -8.14
N HIS A 25 11.97 -3.14 -9.26
CA HIS A 25 12.11 -3.80 -10.55
C HIS A 25 13.29 -4.77 -10.57
N LYS A 26 14.47 -4.37 -10.06
CA LYS A 26 15.66 -5.22 -9.98
C LYS A 26 15.39 -6.52 -9.20
N ILE A 27 14.61 -6.44 -8.12
CA ILE A 27 14.31 -7.60 -7.26
C ILE A 27 13.30 -8.54 -7.91
N LEU A 28 12.30 -8.02 -8.64
CA LEU A 28 11.15 -8.80 -9.10
C LEU A 28 11.22 -9.23 -10.55
N LYS A 29 12.01 -8.59 -11.43
CA LYS A 29 11.96 -8.70 -12.91
C LYS A 29 11.92 -10.14 -13.44
N ASN A 30 12.63 -11.08 -12.84
CA ASN A 30 12.70 -12.48 -13.30
C ASN A 30 11.97 -13.45 -12.38
N LYS A 31 11.20 -12.96 -11.40
CA LYS A 31 10.57 -13.79 -10.36
C LYS A 31 9.06 -13.69 -10.37
N ILE A 32 8.51 -12.53 -10.70
CA ILE A 32 7.07 -12.26 -10.64
C ILE A 32 6.67 -11.46 -11.87
N LYS A 33 5.55 -11.82 -12.51
CA LYS A 33 4.92 -10.97 -13.52
C LYS A 33 4.22 -9.80 -12.84
N PHE A 34 4.75 -8.59 -13.01
CA PHE A 34 4.22 -7.42 -12.32
C PHE A 34 4.18 -6.16 -13.18
N SER A 35 3.48 -5.15 -12.68
CA SER A 35 3.46 -3.77 -13.19
C SER A 35 3.32 -2.79 -12.03
N PHE A 36 3.69 -1.53 -12.25
CA PHE A 36 3.45 -0.46 -11.30
C PHE A 36 2.17 0.29 -11.62
N LEU A 37 1.50 0.76 -10.58
CA LEU A 37 0.38 1.70 -10.63
C LEU A 37 0.70 2.83 -9.66
N ILE A 38 1.12 3.96 -10.19
CA ILE A 38 1.54 5.10 -9.37
C ILE A 38 0.41 6.11 -9.31
N CYS A 39 -0.02 6.44 -8.09
CA CYS A 39 -1.02 7.46 -7.84
C CYS A 39 -0.31 8.74 -7.40
N GLU A 40 0.03 9.57 -8.36
CA GLU A 40 0.66 10.85 -8.17
C GLU A 40 -0.41 11.88 -7.74
N ASP A 41 -0.23 12.48 -6.57
CA ASP A 41 -1.24 13.29 -5.88
C ASP A 41 -0.87 14.77 -5.85
N GLY A 42 -0.75 15.39 -7.04
CA GLY A 42 -0.55 16.83 -7.18
C GLY A 42 0.79 17.31 -6.63
N SER A 43 1.90 16.65 -7.01
CA SER A 43 3.23 17.06 -6.58
C SER A 43 3.63 18.41 -7.20
N SER A 44 4.28 19.24 -6.38
CA SER A 44 4.85 20.53 -6.79
C SER A 44 6.33 20.44 -7.21
N ASP A 45 6.98 19.31 -6.94
CA ASP A 45 8.37 19.02 -7.27
C ASP A 45 8.51 18.29 -8.63
N LYS A 46 9.66 17.65 -8.86
CA LYS A 46 9.95 16.93 -10.12
C LYS A 46 9.35 15.52 -10.17
N THR A 47 8.56 15.07 -9.19
CA THR A 47 8.01 13.70 -9.10
C THR A 47 7.31 13.28 -10.38
N LEU A 48 6.37 14.07 -10.90
CA LEU A 48 5.62 13.71 -12.11
C LEU A 48 6.51 13.64 -13.35
N VAL A 49 7.50 14.53 -13.46
CA VAL A 49 8.46 14.54 -14.58
C VAL A 49 9.30 13.26 -14.56
N ILE A 50 9.79 12.87 -13.40
CA ILE A 50 10.56 11.63 -13.20
C ILE A 50 9.70 10.42 -13.56
N LEU A 51 8.46 10.34 -13.09
CA LEU A 51 7.54 9.25 -13.39
C LEU A 51 7.26 9.11 -14.89
N LYS A 52 7.08 10.22 -15.62
CA LYS A 52 6.92 10.20 -17.09
C LYS A 52 8.16 9.65 -17.82
N LYS A 53 9.37 9.93 -17.32
CA LYS A 53 10.62 9.33 -17.85
C LYS A 53 10.69 7.84 -17.55
N LEU A 54 10.39 7.43 -16.30
CA LEU A 54 10.43 6.04 -15.88
C LEU A 54 9.41 5.15 -16.60
N LYS A 55 8.25 5.70 -16.98
CA LYS A 55 7.24 5.01 -17.78
C LYS A 55 7.77 4.48 -19.12
N LYS A 56 8.79 5.13 -19.71
CA LYS A 56 9.45 4.65 -20.93
C LYS A 56 10.32 3.41 -20.70
N LYS A 57 10.79 3.20 -19.48
CA LYS A 57 11.73 2.12 -19.11
C LYS A 57 11.03 0.96 -18.39
N TYR A 58 9.98 1.23 -17.64
CA TYR A 58 9.28 0.27 -16.81
C TYR A 58 7.79 0.21 -17.16
N LYS A 59 7.15 -0.91 -16.85
CA LYS A 59 5.70 -1.06 -17.02
C LYS A 59 4.95 -0.29 -15.92
N ILE A 60 4.76 1.01 -16.13
CA ILE A 60 4.13 1.94 -15.19
C ILE A 60 2.83 2.50 -15.79
N GLU A 61 1.74 2.41 -15.04
CA GLU A 61 0.53 3.20 -15.23
C GLU A 61 0.54 4.34 -14.19
N ILE A 62 0.31 5.58 -14.64
CA ILE A 62 0.30 6.78 -13.78
C ILE A 62 -1.12 7.32 -13.73
N ILE A 63 -1.63 7.53 -12.52
CA ILE A 63 -2.84 8.31 -12.25
C ILE A 63 -2.35 9.59 -11.59
N SER A 64 -2.48 10.72 -12.28
CA SER A 64 -2.05 12.02 -11.78
C SER A 64 -3.23 12.91 -11.45
N LYS A 65 -3.10 13.71 -10.43
CA LYS A 65 -4.01 14.78 -10.01
C LYS A 65 -3.31 16.12 -10.07
N GLU A 66 -4.04 17.16 -10.43
CA GLU A 66 -3.50 18.53 -10.44
C GLU A 66 -3.35 19.11 -9.04
N ILE A 67 -4.26 18.73 -8.13
CA ILE A 67 -4.31 19.20 -6.75
C ILE A 67 -4.25 18.01 -5.80
N LYS A 68 -3.45 18.14 -4.73
CA LYS A 68 -3.35 17.16 -3.66
C LYS A 68 -4.71 16.84 -3.05
N GLN A 69 -5.06 15.57 -3.02
CA GLN A 69 -6.32 15.07 -2.45
C GLN A 69 -6.12 14.28 -1.16
N GLY A 70 -4.89 13.89 -0.86
CA GLY A 70 -4.49 13.13 0.32
C GLY A 70 -4.32 11.63 0.05
N TYR A 71 -3.53 11.01 0.92
CA TYR A 71 -3.09 9.61 0.82
C TYR A 71 -4.24 8.63 0.56
N SER A 72 -5.28 8.70 1.38
CA SER A 72 -6.42 7.79 1.28
C SER A 72 -7.12 7.84 -0.07
N LYS A 73 -7.30 9.05 -0.63
CA LYS A 73 -7.93 9.23 -1.96
C LYS A 73 -7.00 8.75 -3.08
N ALA A 74 -5.70 8.95 -2.96
CA ALA A 74 -4.71 8.44 -3.91
C ALA A 74 -4.75 6.91 -3.97
N VAL A 75 -4.72 6.23 -2.82
CA VAL A 75 -4.85 4.76 -2.72
C VAL A 75 -6.17 4.28 -3.32
N MET A 76 -7.29 4.92 -2.99
CA MET A 76 -8.62 4.56 -3.52
C MET A 76 -8.69 4.71 -5.05
N SER A 77 -8.11 5.77 -5.59
CA SER A 77 -8.04 5.98 -7.04
C SER A 77 -7.29 4.85 -7.72
N GLY A 78 -6.19 4.41 -7.12
CA GLY A 78 -5.42 3.25 -7.58
C GLY A 78 -6.21 1.95 -7.49
N MET A 79 -6.86 1.67 -6.37
CA MET A 79 -7.68 0.47 -6.21
C MET A 79 -8.82 0.37 -7.24
N LYS A 80 -9.47 1.48 -7.57
CA LYS A 80 -10.49 1.54 -8.64
C LYS A 80 -9.93 1.17 -10.00
N LYS A 81 -8.73 1.63 -10.33
CA LYS A 81 -8.05 1.39 -11.62
C LYS A 81 -7.34 0.05 -11.71
N ALA A 82 -6.96 -0.55 -10.58
CA ALA A 82 -6.21 -1.80 -10.53
C ALA A 82 -6.93 -2.94 -11.29
N LYS A 83 -6.14 -3.73 -12.03
CA LYS A 83 -6.65 -4.83 -12.90
C LYS A 83 -6.05 -6.20 -12.57
N ALA A 84 -4.96 -6.23 -11.81
CA ALA A 84 -4.25 -7.47 -11.52
C ALA A 84 -5.02 -8.40 -10.57
N LYS A 85 -4.63 -9.68 -10.53
CA LYS A 85 -5.18 -10.66 -9.59
C LYS A 85 -4.81 -10.32 -8.14
N TYR A 86 -3.61 -9.74 -7.96
CA TYR A 86 -3.11 -9.28 -6.67
C TYR A 86 -2.67 -7.82 -6.77
N LEU A 87 -2.97 -7.04 -5.75
CA LEU A 87 -2.56 -5.66 -5.58
C LEU A 87 -1.70 -5.56 -4.32
N LEU A 88 -0.46 -5.12 -4.44
CA LEU A 88 0.37 -4.74 -3.31
C LEU A 88 0.35 -3.22 -3.19
N ILE A 89 -0.02 -2.71 -2.05
CA ILE A 89 0.11 -1.29 -1.72
C ILE A 89 1.39 -1.12 -0.90
N MET A 90 2.22 -0.17 -1.27
CA MET A 90 3.42 0.20 -0.52
C MET A 90 3.77 1.67 -0.73
N ASP A 91 4.42 2.28 0.24
CA ASP A 91 4.85 3.67 0.14
C ASP A 91 6.02 3.85 -0.83
N SER A 92 6.15 5.06 -1.37
CA SER A 92 7.16 5.45 -2.35
C SER A 92 8.44 6.05 -1.73
N ASP A 93 8.45 6.28 -0.42
CA ASP A 93 9.50 6.97 0.36
C ASP A 93 10.79 6.13 0.58
N GLY A 94 10.77 4.85 0.19
CA GLY A 94 11.93 3.96 0.32
C GLY A 94 12.11 3.32 1.70
N GLN A 95 11.23 3.57 2.68
CA GLN A 95 11.35 2.99 4.02
C GLN A 95 11.11 1.48 4.05
N CYS A 96 10.29 0.95 3.14
CA CYS A 96 10.04 -0.49 3.05
C CYS A 96 11.06 -1.19 2.16
N ASP A 97 11.63 -2.30 2.62
CA ASP A 97 12.51 -3.13 1.79
C ASP A 97 11.71 -3.91 0.74
N PRO A 98 11.94 -3.68 -0.56
CA PRO A 98 11.22 -4.39 -1.61
C PRO A 98 11.44 -5.91 -1.62
N ARG A 99 12.45 -6.44 -0.93
CA ARG A 99 12.65 -7.89 -0.79
C ARG A 99 11.49 -8.56 -0.04
N GLU A 100 10.81 -7.83 0.84
CA GLU A 100 9.63 -8.31 1.56
C GLU A 100 8.46 -8.64 0.61
N ILE A 101 8.41 -8.05 -0.59
CA ILE A 101 7.40 -8.40 -1.61
C ILE A 101 7.43 -9.89 -1.93
N LEU A 102 8.62 -10.50 -2.00
CA LEU A 102 8.77 -11.93 -2.28
C LEU A 102 8.18 -12.80 -1.17
N LYS A 103 8.33 -12.38 0.07
CA LYS A 103 7.77 -13.05 1.24
C LYS A 103 6.23 -13.01 1.25
N PHE A 104 5.65 -11.85 0.89
CA PHE A 104 4.21 -11.70 0.74
C PHE A 104 3.69 -12.49 -0.46
N TRP A 105 4.41 -12.44 -1.57
CA TRP A 105 4.04 -13.18 -2.78
C TRP A 105 4.02 -14.69 -2.59
N SER A 106 5.00 -15.27 -1.89
CA SER A 106 5.03 -16.70 -1.59
C SER A 106 3.81 -17.16 -0.78
N ARG A 107 3.26 -16.27 0.07
CA ARG A 107 2.11 -16.54 0.94
C ARG A 107 0.78 -16.02 0.40
N ARG A 108 0.72 -15.51 -0.84
CA ARG A 108 -0.45 -14.83 -1.43
C ARG A 108 -1.75 -15.62 -1.40
N ASN A 109 -1.68 -16.94 -1.30
CA ASN A 109 -2.86 -17.81 -1.29
C ASN A 109 -3.40 -18.06 0.12
N GLU A 110 -2.64 -17.76 1.18
CA GLU A 110 -2.99 -18.11 2.56
C GLU A 110 -4.13 -17.25 3.12
N SER A 111 -4.36 -16.06 2.58
CA SER A 111 -5.42 -15.15 3.05
C SER A 111 -5.96 -14.29 1.90
N ASP A 112 -7.02 -13.53 2.16
CA ASP A 112 -7.56 -12.57 1.19
C ASP A 112 -6.79 -11.24 1.21
N ILE A 113 -6.29 -10.90 2.39
CA ILE A 113 -5.41 -9.75 2.66
C ILE A 113 -4.23 -10.25 3.49
N ILE A 114 -3.04 -9.81 3.15
CA ILE A 114 -1.83 -10.00 3.94
C ILE A 114 -1.27 -8.63 4.28
N CYS A 115 -1.33 -8.26 5.57
CA CYS A 115 -0.81 -6.99 6.08
C CYS A 115 0.61 -7.17 6.63
N GLY A 116 1.48 -6.22 6.39
CA GLY A 116 2.73 -6.10 7.11
C GLY A 116 2.53 -5.59 8.54
N TRP A 117 3.42 -5.93 9.44
CA TRP A 117 3.59 -5.23 10.70
C TRP A 117 5.07 -5.06 11.01
N ARG A 118 5.42 -3.88 11.54
CA ARG A 118 6.81 -3.54 11.83
C ARG A 118 7.29 -4.25 13.10
N ILE A 119 8.29 -5.14 12.96
CA ILE A 119 8.86 -5.90 14.10
C ILE A 119 9.61 -4.96 15.03
N MET A 120 10.41 -4.03 14.48
CA MET A 120 11.15 -3.05 15.24
C MET A 120 10.67 -1.64 14.92
N ARG A 121 9.90 -1.04 15.81
CA ARG A 121 9.56 0.38 15.76
C ARG A 121 10.55 1.17 16.61
N LYS A 122 11.34 2.02 15.96
CA LYS A 122 12.20 3.00 16.66
C LYS A 122 11.38 4.25 17.04
N ASP A 123 10.27 4.05 17.73
CA ASP A 123 9.43 5.15 18.19
C ASP A 123 9.85 5.60 19.58
N PHE A 124 9.74 6.90 19.88
CA PHE A 124 9.85 7.42 21.23
C PHE A 124 8.75 6.81 22.12
N LEU A 125 9.03 6.64 23.42
CA LEU A 125 8.11 5.97 24.36
C LEU A 125 6.69 6.55 24.37
N TYR A 126 6.54 7.89 24.28
CA TYR A 126 5.23 8.54 24.24
C TYR A 126 4.45 8.19 22.96
N ARG A 127 5.12 8.11 21.79
CA ARG A 127 4.49 7.71 20.53
C ARG A 127 4.02 6.26 20.58
N LYS A 128 4.79 5.39 21.20
CA LYS A 128 4.41 3.99 21.41
C LYS A 128 3.16 3.89 22.26
N PHE A 129 3.10 4.63 23.37
CA PHE A 129 1.93 4.66 24.27
C PHE A 129 0.65 5.10 23.53
N PHE A 130 0.71 6.22 22.80
CA PHE A 130 -0.44 6.68 22.02
C PHE A 130 -0.85 5.70 20.91
N SER A 131 0.10 5.08 20.26
CA SER A 131 -0.16 4.06 19.23
C SER A 131 -0.82 2.81 19.83
N ASP A 132 -0.36 2.36 20.99
CA ASP A 132 -0.92 1.20 21.67
C ASP A 132 -2.32 1.50 22.21
N PHE A 133 -2.55 2.69 22.74
CA PHE A 133 -3.88 3.16 23.15
C PHE A 133 -4.85 3.25 21.96
N ALA A 134 -4.44 3.87 20.86
CA ALA A 134 -5.26 3.95 19.64
C ALA A 134 -5.61 2.55 19.10
N ARG A 135 -4.64 1.61 19.13
CA ARG A 135 -4.87 0.22 18.74
C ARG A 135 -5.85 -0.49 19.69
N PHE A 136 -5.75 -0.25 20.99
CA PHE A 136 -6.69 -0.79 21.98
C PHE A 136 -8.11 -0.30 21.73
N VAL A 137 -8.29 1.01 21.53
CA VAL A 137 -9.59 1.62 21.18
C VAL A 137 -10.14 1.00 19.88
N TYR A 138 -9.29 0.91 18.85
CA TYR A 138 -9.66 0.31 17.58
C TYR A 138 -10.11 -1.16 17.72
N MET A 139 -9.40 -1.94 18.55
CA MET A 139 -9.77 -3.32 18.82
C MET A 139 -11.13 -3.45 19.50
N ILE A 140 -11.45 -2.56 20.45
CA ILE A 140 -12.74 -2.58 21.15
C ILE A 140 -13.88 -2.21 20.20
N PHE A 141 -13.75 -1.09 19.47
CA PHE A 141 -14.84 -0.57 18.65
C PHE A 141 -15.08 -1.37 17.38
N PHE A 142 -14.01 -1.82 16.73
CA PHE A 142 -14.12 -2.52 15.44
C PHE A 142 -13.94 -4.02 15.53
N LYS A 143 -13.65 -4.57 16.73
CA LYS A 143 -13.39 -6.00 16.96
C LYS A 143 -12.26 -6.56 16.07
N VAL A 144 -11.30 -5.70 15.69
CA VAL A 144 -10.18 -6.02 14.79
C VAL A 144 -8.89 -6.16 15.59
N ARG A 145 -8.31 -7.36 15.58
CA ARG A 145 -7.06 -7.65 16.29
C ARG A 145 -5.90 -7.67 15.30
N LEU A 146 -5.33 -6.49 15.01
CA LEU A 146 -4.13 -6.34 14.19
C LEU A 146 -3.00 -5.70 15.01
N LYS A 147 -1.77 -6.15 14.76
CA LYS A 147 -0.56 -5.62 15.42
C LYS A 147 -0.19 -4.22 14.93
N ASP A 148 -0.33 -3.97 13.63
CA ASP A 148 -0.02 -2.67 13.02
C ASP A 148 -1.02 -2.31 11.92
N PRO A 149 -2.27 -1.95 12.29
CA PRO A 149 -3.35 -1.70 11.33
C PRO A 149 -3.11 -0.47 10.43
N SER A 150 -2.13 0.38 10.75
CA SER A 150 -1.80 1.58 9.98
C SER A 150 -0.75 1.36 8.88
N PHE A 151 -0.10 0.19 8.86
CA PHE A 151 1.06 0.00 8.01
C PHE A 151 0.69 -0.23 6.54
N ALA A 152 1.32 0.55 5.66
CA ALA A 152 0.97 0.61 4.24
C ALA A 152 1.46 -0.58 3.40
N PHE A 153 2.16 -1.56 3.95
CA PHE A 153 2.66 -2.71 3.18
C PHE A 153 1.63 -3.85 3.21
N THR A 154 0.73 -3.87 2.20
CA THR A 154 -0.42 -4.77 2.22
C THR A 154 -0.66 -5.40 0.85
N LEU A 155 -0.73 -6.75 0.80
CA LEU A 155 -1.07 -7.52 -0.39
C LEU A 155 -2.55 -7.93 -0.36
N ILE A 156 -3.28 -7.64 -1.44
CA ILE A 156 -4.73 -7.74 -1.49
C ILE A 156 -5.15 -8.53 -2.73
N LYS A 157 -6.05 -9.51 -2.58
CA LYS A 157 -6.68 -10.21 -3.70
C LYS A 157 -7.69 -9.32 -4.44
N ARG A 158 -7.84 -9.54 -5.76
CA ARG A 158 -8.77 -8.77 -6.62
C ARG A 158 -10.19 -8.70 -6.06
N LYS A 159 -10.73 -9.80 -5.55
CA LYS A 159 -12.08 -9.85 -4.99
C LYS A 159 -12.27 -8.83 -3.85
N VAL A 160 -11.24 -8.58 -3.04
CA VAL A 160 -11.28 -7.64 -1.92
C VAL A 160 -11.26 -6.20 -2.41
N TYR A 161 -10.21 -5.82 -3.18
CA TYR A 161 -10.06 -4.42 -3.57
C TYR A 161 -11.17 -3.97 -4.54
N LYS A 162 -11.74 -4.86 -5.34
CA LYS A 162 -12.92 -4.52 -6.15
C LYS A 162 -14.17 -4.32 -5.30
N ASN A 163 -14.36 -5.13 -4.26
CA ASN A 163 -15.48 -4.98 -3.34
C ASN A 163 -15.37 -3.72 -2.47
N LEU A 164 -14.14 -3.34 -2.10
CA LEU A 164 -13.86 -2.21 -1.20
C LEU A 164 -13.39 -0.93 -1.91
N SER A 165 -13.41 -0.88 -3.25
CA SER A 165 -12.97 0.32 -3.98
C SER A 165 -13.99 1.45 -4.06
N ASN A 166 -15.19 1.27 -3.52
CA ASN A 166 -16.31 2.22 -3.67
C ASN A 166 -16.69 2.96 -2.37
N PHE A 167 -15.94 2.82 -1.28
CA PHE A 167 -16.17 3.66 -0.12
C PHE A 167 -15.40 4.99 -0.23
N SER A 168 -15.92 6.03 0.41
CA SER A 168 -15.20 7.29 0.60
C SER A 168 -14.42 7.21 1.91
N PRO A 169 -13.08 7.34 1.91
CA PRO A 169 -12.32 7.33 3.16
C PRO A 169 -12.76 8.47 4.08
N SER A 170 -13.00 8.13 5.34
CA SER A 170 -13.43 9.11 6.36
C SER A 170 -12.27 9.98 6.84
N MET A 171 -11.04 9.46 6.74
CA MET A 171 -9.83 10.14 7.20
C MET A 171 -8.80 10.28 6.06
N PRO A 172 -8.15 11.45 5.92
CA PRO A 172 -7.14 11.68 4.89
C PRO A 172 -5.98 10.67 4.94
N ASP A 173 -5.48 10.35 6.14
CA ASP A 173 -4.31 9.50 6.38
C ASP A 173 -4.63 8.20 7.14
N GLY A 174 -5.89 7.93 7.42
CA GLY A 174 -6.35 6.74 8.16
C GLY A 174 -6.77 5.56 7.31
N PHE A 175 -6.37 5.51 6.03
CA PHE A 175 -6.86 4.53 5.06
C PHE A 175 -6.83 3.09 5.56
N PHE A 176 -5.70 2.60 6.04
CA PHE A 176 -5.55 1.19 6.40
C PHE A 176 -6.34 0.80 7.65
N TRP A 177 -6.54 1.72 8.59
CA TRP A 177 -7.43 1.48 9.73
C TRP A 177 -8.85 1.19 9.24
N GLU A 178 -9.40 2.06 8.43
CA GLU A 178 -10.76 1.92 7.90
C GLU A 178 -10.87 0.75 6.93
N PHE A 179 -9.91 0.59 6.02
CA PHE A 179 -9.89 -0.51 5.05
C PHE A 179 -9.90 -1.88 5.72
N ASN A 180 -9.03 -2.09 6.72
CA ASN A 180 -8.96 -3.36 7.43
C ASN A 180 -10.23 -3.66 8.24
N ALA A 181 -10.80 -2.65 8.92
CA ALA A 181 -12.07 -2.82 9.63
C ALA A 181 -13.19 -3.23 8.67
N ARG A 182 -13.35 -2.52 7.54
CA ARG A 182 -14.36 -2.83 6.53
C ARG A 182 -14.16 -4.21 5.90
N ALA A 183 -12.92 -4.60 5.65
CA ALA A 183 -12.59 -5.90 5.10
C ALA A 183 -13.00 -7.04 6.04
N ILE A 184 -12.64 -6.93 7.32
CA ILE A 184 -12.97 -7.92 8.34
C ILE A 184 -14.49 -7.98 8.56
N TYR A 185 -15.16 -6.84 8.63
CA TYR A 185 -16.62 -6.77 8.75
C TYR A 185 -17.35 -7.47 7.59
N LYS A 186 -16.79 -7.39 6.37
CA LYS A 186 -17.29 -8.11 5.18
C LYS A 186 -16.87 -9.58 5.10
N GLY A 187 -16.23 -10.11 6.13
CA GLY A 187 -15.84 -11.52 6.22
C GLY A 187 -14.58 -11.91 5.43
N PHE A 188 -13.79 -10.95 4.95
CA PHE A 188 -12.52 -11.26 4.32
C PHE A 188 -11.48 -11.70 5.34
N LYS A 189 -10.71 -12.74 4.98
CA LYS A 189 -9.64 -13.26 5.84
C LYS A 189 -8.42 -12.33 5.77
N VAL A 190 -7.93 -11.88 6.92
CA VAL A 190 -6.73 -11.04 7.05
C VAL A 190 -5.66 -11.83 7.80
N LYS A 191 -4.43 -11.78 7.30
CA LYS A 191 -3.23 -12.36 7.92
C LYS A 191 -2.16 -11.29 8.05
N GLU A 192 -1.38 -11.33 9.12
CA GLU A 192 -0.24 -10.43 9.31
C GLU A 192 1.09 -11.15 9.13
N ILE A 193 2.07 -10.44 8.58
CA ILE A 193 3.47 -10.88 8.43
C ILE A 193 4.37 -9.79 8.98
N GLY A 194 5.29 -10.17 9.88
CA GLY A 194 6.32 -9.25 10.39
C GLY A 194 7.39 -8.93 9.36
N ILE A 195 7.77 -7.65 9.25
CA ILE A 195 8.83 -7.15 8.39
C ILE A 195 9.70 -6.12 9.10
#